data_e8824123831699acb7ee4a56dfef3f18
#
_entry.id   e8824123831699acb7ee4a56dfef3f18
#
_cell.length_a   1.000
_cell.length_b   1.000
_cell.length_c   1.000
_cell.angle_alpha   90.00
_cell.angle_beta   90.00
_cell.angle_gamma   90.00
#
_symmetry.space_group_name_H-M   'P 1'
#
loop_
_entity.id
_entity.type
_entity.pdbx_description
1 polymer ?
#
loop_
_entity_poly.entity_id
_entity_poly.type
_entity_poly.pdbx_seq_one_letter_code
_entity_poly.pdbx_strand_id
1 'polypeptide(L)'
;MKILIDADYIVYKSCAAAESEVDFGDDVILVTSNFNDAYNAAKREIARIEKKLGDFSTTILFFSDSANFRKKILPEYKGHRNRKKPCGYKRIINALGKEYKVIKKPSLEGDDALGIYATKFPGNIIVSPDKDMKQIPGQLYNFDDVFTITPEQGAKWHLLQTMAGDNTDGYSGVPTIGVKRAEKIFEEK
;
A
#
# COMPACT_ATOMS: atom_id res chain seq x y z
N MET A 1 8.37 -16.00 11.60
CA MET A 1 7.74 -14.75 11.17
C MET A 1 7.68 -14.71 9.63
N LYS A 2 6.65 -14.13 9.02
CA LYS A 2 6.59 -13.85 7.57
C LYS A 2 6.61 -12.35 7.37
N ILE A 3 7.17 -11.91 6.24
CA ILE A 3 7.11 -10.53 5.78
C ILE A 3 5.92 -10.39 4.83
N LEU A 4 5.00 -9.47 5.14
CA LEU A 4 3.79 -9.20 4.37
C LEU A 4 3.94 -7.81 3.74
N ILE A 5 4.19 -7.76 2.43
CA ILE A 5 4.51 -6.50 1.74
C ILE A 5 3.31 -5.99 0.95
N ASP A 6 2.93 -4.73 1.18
CA ASP A 6 2.14 -3.94 0.23
C ASP A 6 3.00 -3.66 -1.01
N ALA A 7 2.89 -4.55 -1.99
CA ALA A 7 3.77 -4.54 -3.15
C ALA A 7 3.29 -3.60 -4.27
N ASP A 8 2.05 -3.10 -4.21
CA ASP A 8 1.56 -2.07 -5.14
C ASP A 8 2.45 -0.83 -5.08
N TYR A 9 2.83 -0.39 -3.87
CA TYR A 9 3.72 0.74 -3.66
C TYR A 9 5.10 0.51 -4.29
N ILE A 10 5.73 -0.64 -4.01
CA ILE A 10 7.07 -0.96 -4.50
C ILE A 10 7.09 -1.03 -6.02
N VAL A 11 6.15 -1.76 -6.61
CA VAL A 11 6.10 -1.93 -8.06
C VAL A 11 5.75 -0.62 -8.76
N TYR A 12 4.82 0.17 -8.20
CA TYR A 12 4.50 1.49 -8.75
C TYR A 12 5.73 2.39 -8.79
N LYS A 13 6.42 2.55 -7.67
CA LYS A 13 7.63 3.37 -7.54
C LYS A 13 8.74 2.91 -8.49
N SER A 14 8.97 1.60 -8.58
CA SER A 14 10.01 1.02 -9.44
C SER A 14 9.71 1.21 -10.92
N CYS A 15 8.45 1.05 -11.34
CA CYS A 15 8.05 1.28 -12.72
C CYS A 15 8.12 2.77 -13.08
N ALA A 16 7.61 3.65 -12.22
CA ALA A 16 7.64 5.09 -12.45
C ALA A 16 9.07 5.63 -12.56
N ALA A 17 9.99 5.13 -11.72
CA ALA A 17 11.41 5.51 -11.76
C ALA A 17 12.14 5.01 -13.02
N ALA A 18 11.62 3.99 -13.69
CA ALA A 18 12.19 3.44 -14.93
C ALA A 18 11.54 4.01 -16.19
N GLU A 19 10.55 4.90 -16.04
CA GLU A 19 9.95 5.60 -17.19
C GLU A 19 10.89 6.69 -17.71
N SER A 20 10.89 6.85 -19.01
CA SER A 20 11.53 7.95 -19.71
C SER A 20 10.59 8.50 -20.78
N GLU A 21 10.60 9.80 -20.96
CA GLU A 21 9.80 10.50 -21.95
C GLU A 21 10.69 10.87 -23.14
N VAL A 22 10.18 10.65 -24.33
CA VAL A 22 10.79 11.09 -25.58
C VAL A 22 9.79 11.97 -26.28
N ASP A 23 10.12 13.25 -26.42
CA ASP A 23 9.35 14.22 -27.16
C ASP A 23 9.79 14.21 -28.62
N PHE A 24 8.85 13.86 -29.51
CA PHE A 24 9.06 13.84 -30.96
C PHE A 24 8.64 15.15 -31.65
N GLY A 25 8.22 16.15 -30.89
CA GLY A 25 7.58 17.35 -31.43
C GLY A 25 6.12 17.10 -31.86
N ASP A 26 5.48 18.13 -32.41
CA ASP A 26 4.10 18.06 -32.91
C ASP A 26 3.10 17.43 -31.91
N ASP A 27 3.23 17.76 -30.63
CA ASP A 27 2.40 17.25 -29.52
C ASP A 27 2.50 15.72 -29.28
N VAL A 28 3.53 15.06 -29.80
CA VAL A 28 3.75 13.62 -29.64
C VAL A 28 4.82 13.34 -28.59
N ILE A 29 4.39 12.89 -27.42
CA ILE A 29 5.27 12.43 -26.34
C ILE A 29 5.10 10.94 -26.17
N LEU A 30 6.20 10.18 -26.26
CA LEU A 30 6.23 8.74 -26.02
C LEU A 30 6.82 8.46 -24.64
N VAL A 31 6.05 7.78 -23.79
CA VAL A 31 6.56 7.26 -22.51
C VAL A 31 7.02 5.82 -22.71
N THR A 32 8.28 5.56 -22.40
CA THR A 32 8.90 4.24 -22.46
C THR A 32 9.37 3.79 -21.10
N SER A 33 9.60 2.49 -20.92
CA SER A 33 10.16 1.95 -19.68
C SER A 33 11.03 0.74 -19.98
N ASN A 34 12.20 0.66 -19.34
CA ASN A 34 13.04 -0.52 -19.38
C ASN A 34 12.55 -1.54 -18.36
N PHE A 35 12.12 -2.71 -18.83
CA PHE A 35 11.64 -3.79 -17.97
C PHE A 35 12.68 -4.23 -16.93
N ASN A 36 13.93 -4.41 -17.33
CA ASN A 36 14.98 -4.90 -16.42
C ASN A 36 15.28 -3.90 -15.33
N ASP A 37 15.28 -2.60 -15.65
CA ASP A 37 15.53 -1.54 -14.67
C ASP A 37 14.42 -1.51 -13.62
N ALA A 38 13.15 -1.51 -14.04
CA ALA A 38 12.00 -1.57 -13.16
C ALA A 38 11.98 -2.85 -12.30
N TYR A 39 12.22 -4.00 -12.93
CA TYR A 39 12.24 -5.30 -12.25
C TYR A 39 13.35 -5.39 -11.20
N ASN A 40 14.57 -5.01 -11.58
CA ASN A 40 15.71 -5.01 -10.66
C ASN A 40 15.55 -3.99 -9.54
N ALA A 41 14.92 -2.83 -9.80
CA ALA A 41 14.62 -1.85 -8.76
C ALA A 41 13.63 -2.43 -7.73
N ALA A 42 12.55 -3.09 -8.18
CA ALA A 42 11.60 -3.73 -7.29
C ALA A 42 12.27 -4.85 -6.46
N LYS A 43 13.09 -5.68 -7.07
CA LYS A 43 13.84 -6.75 -6.37
C LYS A 43 14.82 -6.21 -5.34
N ARG A 44 15.57 -5.16 -5.69
CA ARG A 44 16.49 -4.51 -4.74
C ARG A 44 15.74 -3.96 -3.52
N GLU A 45 14.56 -3.38 -3.72
CA GLU A 45 13.78 -2.84 -2.60
C GLU A 45 13.25 -3.97 -1.71
N ILE A 46 12.74 -5.07 -2.28
CA ILE A 46 12.31 -6.25 -1.52
C ILE A 46 13.49 -6.84 -0.74
N ALA A 47 14.64 -7.03 -1.38
CA ALA A 47 15.84 -7.55 -0.73
C ALA A 47 16.35 -6.63 0.39
N ARG A 48 16.22 -5.30 0.24
CA ARG A 48 16.55 -4.33 1.29
C ARG A 48 15.65 -4.49 2.52
N ILE A 49 14.34 -4.70 2.30
CA ILE A 49 13.37 -4.96 3.36
C ILE A 49 13.72 -6.27 4.08
N GLU A 50 13.95 -7.34 3.33
CA GLU A 50 14.31 -8.65 3.87
C GLU A 50 15.59 -8.57 4.72
N LYS A 51 16.61 -7.88 4.22
CA LYS A 51 17.86 -7.66 4.97
C LYS A 51 17.66 -6.83 6.24
N LYS A 52 16.79 -5.80 6.19
CA LYS A 52 16.49 -4.92 7.34
C LYS A 52 15.76 -5.67 8.44
N LEU A 53 14.84 -6.55 8.08
CA LEU A 53 13.96 -7.24 9.03
C LEU A 53 14.56 -8.56 9.56
N GLY A 54 15.59 -9.11 8.89
CA GLY A 54 16.28 -10.32 9.34
C GLY A 54 15.35 -11.53 9.40
N ASP A 55 15.59 -12.44 10.29
CA ASP A 55 14.99 -13.77 10.44
C ASP A 55 13.51 -13.91 10.10
N PHE A 56 13.22 -14.31 8.87
CA PHE A 56 11.87 -14.59 8.37
C PHE A 56 11.81 -15.93 7.61
N SER A 57 10.62 -16.53 7.53
CA SER A 57 10.42 -17.79 6.82
C SER A 57 10.07 -17.60 5.34
N THR A 58 9.38 -16.52 5.00
CA THR A 58 8.97 -16.20 3.62
C THR A 58 8.46 -14.78 3.51
N THR A 59 8.59 -14.23 2.31
CA THR A 59 8.01 -12.94 1.89
C THR A 59 6.78 -13.19 1.05
N ILE A 60 5.70 -12.47 1.33
CA ILE A 60 4.43 -12.52 0.60
C ILE A 60 4.11 -11.13 0.08
N LEU A 61 3.86 -11.03 -1.21
CA LEU A 61 3.52 -9.79 -1.90
C LEU A 61 2.01 -9.66 -2.08
N PHE A 62 1.44 -8.57 -1.60
CA PHE A 62 0.01 -8.27 -1.74
C PHE A 62 -0.20 -7.22 -2.82
N PHE A 63 -1.19 -7.46 -3.69
CA PHE A 63 -1.56 -6.57 -4.78
C PHE A 63 -3.06 -6.33 -4.81
N SER A 64 -3.43 -5.10 -5.16
CA SER A 64 -4.82 -4.71 -5.36
C SER A 64 -5.43 -5.35 -6.59
N ASP A 65 -6.71 -5.73 -6.49
CA ASP A 65 -7.49 -6.04 -7.68
C ASP A 65 -7.86 -4.76 -8.44
N SER A 66 -8.07 -4.88 -9.73
CA SER A 66 -8.55 -3.77 -10.57
C SER A 66 -9.99 -3.36 -10.24
N ALA A 67 -10.81 -4.35 -9.84
CA ALA A 67 -12.13 -4.10 -9.29
C ALA A 67 -12.03 -3.85 -7.78
N ASN A 68 -12.76 -2.84 -7.28
CA ASN A 68 -12.79 -2.53 -5.86
C ASN A 68 -14.24 -2.45 -5.40
N PHE A 69 -14.57 -3.19 -4.33
CA PHE A 69 -15.93 -3.20 -3.80
C PHE A 69 -16.38 -1.82 -3.30
N ARG A 70 -15.44 -0.98 -2.81
CA ARG A 70 -15.74 0.38 -2.34
C ARG A 70 -16.36 1.25 -3.43
N LYS A 71 -15.95 1.09 -4.68
CA LYS A 71 -16.55 1.81 -5.82
C LYS A 71 -17.98 1.40 -6.13
N LYS A 72 -18.41 0.22 -5.67
CA LYS A 72 -19.82 -0.21 -5.76
C LYS A 72 -20.69 0.45 -4.70
N ILE A 73 -20.10 0.75 -3.55
CA ILE A 73 -20.78 1.37 -2.39
C ILE A 73 -20.71 2.90 -2.52
N LEU A 74 -19.55 3.43 -2.89
CA LEU A 74 -19.28 4.86 -3.04
C LEU A 74 -18.55 5.09 -4.38
N PRO A 75 -19.29 5.42 -5.47
CA PRO A 75 -18.70 5.60 -6.80
C PRO A 75 -17.57 6.65 -6.85
N GLU A 76 -17.63 7.66 -5.99
CA GLU A 76 -16.65 8.74 -5.88
C GLU A 76 -15.36 8.31 -5.18
N TYR A 77 -15.32 7.10 -4.57
CA TYR A 77 -14.14 6.60 -3.86
C TYR A 77 -12.91 6.63 -4.77
N LYS A 78 -11.89 7.38 -4.36
CA LYS A 78 -10.67 7.63 -5.14
C LYS A 78 -10.94 8.17 -6.56
N GLY A 79 -12.10 8.80 -6.79
CA GLY A 79 -12.54 9.28 -8.11
C GLY A 79 -11.64 10.37 -8.70
N HIS A 80 -10.96 11.14 -7.84
CA HIS A 80 -9.99 12.17 -8.24
C HIS A 80 -8.65 11.58 -8.71
N ARG A 81 -8.41 10.26 -8.52
CA ARG A 81 -7.17 9.59 -8.92
C ARG A 81 -7.22 9.15 -10.37
N ASN A 82 -6.98 10.07 -11.29
CA ASN A 82 -6.92 9.78 -12.74
C ASN A 82 -5.55 9.25 -13.20
N ARG A 83 -4.69 8.81 -12.30
CA ARG A 83 -3.35 8.35 -12.66
C ARG A 83 -3.40 6.96 -13.29
N LYS A 84 -2.90 6.86 -14.52
CA LYS A 84 -2.63 5.55 -15.14
C LYS A 84 -1.52 4.84 -14.37
N LYS A 85 -1.57 3.51 -14.34
CA LYS A 85 -0.45 2.72 -13.82
C LYS A 85 0.76 2.91 -14.75
N PRO A 86 1.98 3.00 -14.18
CA PRO A 86 3.20 3.15 -14.98
C PRO A 86 3.40 2.02 -15.98
N CYS A 87 4.22 2.29 -17.02
CA CYS A 87 4.59 1.30 -18.02
C CYS A 87 5.19 0.05 -17.37
N GLY A 88 4.82 -1.13 -17.88
CA GLY A 88 5.36 -2.39 -17.39
C GLY A 88 4.76 -2.90 -16.07
N TYR A 89 3.93 -2.16 -15.35
CA TYR A 89 3.41 -2.49 -14.03
C TYR A 89 2.87 -3.94 -13.93
N LYS A 90 1.97 -4.35 -14.82
CA LYS A 90 1.42 -5.72 -14.83
C LYS A 90 2.48 -6.78 -15.14
N ARG A 91 3.43 -6.45 -16.01
CA ARG A 91 4.52 -7.35 -16.41
C ARG A 91 5.47 -7.60 -15.24
N ILE A 92 5.78 -6.59 -14.43
CA ILE A 92 6.60 -6.72 -13.22
C ILE A 92 5.90 -7.59 -12.18
N ILE A 93 4.59 -7.40 -11.92
CA ILE A 93 3.82 -8.26 -11.02
C ILE A 93 3.90 -9.73 -11.44
N ASN A 94 3.70 -10.00 -12.73
CA ASN A 94 3.77 -11.37 -13.27
C ASN A 94 5.18 -11.98 -13.12
N ALA A 95 6.22 -11.17 -13.27
CA ALA A 95 7.60 -11.62 -13.11
C ALA A 95 7.92 -11.92 -11.63
N LEU A 96 7.54 -11.03 -10.72
CA LEU A 96 7.70 -11.23 -9.27
C LEU A 96 6.93 -12.46 -8.78
N GLY A 97 5.75 -12.75 -9.35
CA GLY A 97 4.94 -13.93 -9.02
C GLY A 97 5.58 -15.26 -9.38
N LYS A 98 6.67 -15.27 -10.15
CA LYS A 98 7.46 -16.48 -10.42
C LYS A 98 8.47 -16.79 -9.30
N GLU A 99 8.84 -15.79 -8.51
CA GLU A 99 9.86 -15.90 -7.46
C GLU A 99 9.27 -15.78 -6.05
N TYR A 100 8.19 -15.00 -5.91
CA TYR A 100 7.55 -14.72 -4.62
C TYR A 100 6.12 -15.25 -4.59
N LYS A 101 5.64 -15.57 -3.40
CA LYS A 101 4.22 -15.82 -3.19
C LYS A 101 3.45 -14.52 -3.34
N VAL A 102 2.55 -14.48 -4.33
CA VAL A 102 1.67 -13.32 -4.59
C VAL A 102 0.26 -13.62 -4.10
N ILE A 103 -0.35 -12.66 -3.41
CA ILE A 103 -1.76 -12.67 -3.03
C ILE A 103 -2.44 -11.47 -3.68
N LYS A 104 -3.45 -11.77 -4.47
CA LYS A 104 -4.38 -10.81 -5.05
C LYS A 104 -5.79 -11.37 -4.88
N LYS A 105 -6.65 -10.66 -4.17
CA LYS A 105 -8.02 -11.12 -3.88
C LYS A 105 -9.03 -10.37 -4.73
N PRO A 106 -10.02 -11.07 -5.32
CA PRO A 106 -11.05 -10.41 -6.10
C PRO A 106 -11.77 -9.32 -5.32
N SER A 107 -11.96 -8.18 -5.95
CA SER A 107 -12.64 -7.00 -5.43
C SER A 107 -12.02 -6.34 -4.18
N LEU A 108 -10.83 -6.77 -3.73
CA LEU A 108 -10.11 -6.17 -2.60
C LEU A 108 -8.92 -5.35 -3.07
N GLU A 109 -8.59 -4.32 -2.31
CA GLU A 109 -7.30 -3.65 -2.40
C GLU A 109 -6.21 -4.52 -1.74
N GLY A 110 -4.94 -4.25 -2.05
CA GLY A 110 -3.80 -5.00 -1.50
C GLY A 110 -3.73 -4.93 0.02
N ASP A 111 -3.96 -3.74 0.56
CA ASP A 111 -4.03 -3.42 2.00
C ASP A 111 -5.17 -4.18 2.71
N ASP A 112 -6.37 -4.32 2.09
CA ASP A 112 -7.44 -5.15 2.67
C ASP A 112 -7.00 -6.61 2.82
N ALA A 113 -6.49 -7.18 1.73
CA ALA A 113 -6.04 -8.58 1.71
C ALA A 113 -4.88 -8.81 2.69
N LEU A 114 -3.98 -7.84 2.81
CA LEU A 114 -2.86 -7.83 3.73
C LEU A 114 -3.33 -7.76 5.18
N GLY A 115 -4.23 -6.83 5.52
CA GLY A 115 -4.79 -6.68 6.85
C GLY A 115 -5.56 -7.93 7.30
N ILE A 116 -6.41 -8.50 6.42
CA ILE A 116 -7.11 -9.76 6.68
C ILE A 116 -6.13 -10.89 6.95
N TYR A 117 -5.05 -10.98 6.15
CA TYR A 117 -4.04 -12.02 6.34
C TYR A 117 -3.29 -11.84 7.66
N ALA A 118 -2.83 -10.63 7.97
CA ALA A 118 -2.11 -10.34 9.20
C ALA A 118 -2.95 -10.64 10.45
N THR A 119 -4.23 -10.26 10.44
CA THR A 119 -5.16 -10.53 11.55
C THR A 119 -5.44 -12.03 11.72
N LYS A 120 -5.61 -12.74 10.60
CA LYS A 120 -5.87 -14.20 10.64
C LYS A 120 -4.64 -15.00 11.08
N PHE A 121 -3.46 -14.51 10.78
CA PHE A 121 -2.19 -15.17 11.08
C PHE A 121 -1.27 -14.21 11.83
N PRO A 122 -1.45 -14.05 13.16
CA PRO A 122 -0.65 -13.13 13.97
C PRO A 122 0.83 -13.55 14.01
N GLY A 123 1.70 -12.64 14.46
CA GLY A 123 3.15 -12.88 14.55
C GLY A 123 3.90 -12.67 13.23
N ASN A 124 3.27 -12.05 12.24
CA ASN A 124 3.88 -11.59 11.00
C ASN A 124 4.11 -10.07 11.04
N ILE A 125 5.00 -9.56 10.16
CA ILE A 125 5.25 -8.13 10.04
C ILE A 125 4.66 -7.59 8.74
N ILE A 126 3.88 -6.52 8.85
CA ILE A 126 3.37 -5.74 7.72
C ILE A 126 4.46 -4.78 7.26
N VAL A 127 4.62 -4.63 5.96
CA VAL A 127 5.50 -3.64 5.34
C VAL A 127 4.67 -2.78 4.38
N SER A 128 4.37 -1.56 4.80
CA SER A 128 3.65 -0.58 3.98
C SER A 128 3.92 0.84 4.48
N PRO A 129 4.06 1.84 3.59
CA PRO A 129 4.15 3.24 3.97
C PRO A 129 2.78 3.83 4.31
N ASP A 130 1.69 3.07 4.08
CA ASP A 130 0.35 3.57 4.29
C ASP A 130 0.03 3.68 5.79
N LYS A 131 -0.38 4.88 6.20
CA LYS A 131 -0.79 5.16 7.58
C LYS A 131 -1.99 4.32 8.03
N ASP A 132 -2.81 3.83 7.08
CA ASP A 132 -4.00 3.05 7.37
C ASP A 132 -3.64 1.68 7.97
N MET A 133 -2.43 1.19 7.70
CA MET A 133 -1.93 -0.04 8.31
C MET A 133 -1.76 0.06 9.83
N LYS A 134 -1.73 1.27 10.40
CA LYS A 134 -1.74 1.48 11.86
C LYS A 134 -3.05 1.02 12.53
N GLN A 135 -4.10 0.71 11.76
CA GLN A 135 -5.33 0.11 12.28
C GLN A 135 -5.16 -1.38 12.61
N ILE A 136 -4.14 -2.03 12.08
CA ILE A 136 -3.95 -3.48 12.20
C ILE A 136 -3.00 -3.78 13.37
N PRO A 137 -3.45 -4.46 14.43
CA PRO A 137 -2.57 -4.87 15.53
C PRO A 137 -1.47 -5.81 15.06
N GLY A 138 -0.25 -5.61 15.58
CA GLY A 138 0.91 -6.40 15.23
C GLY A 138 2.11 -5.53 14.88
N GLN A 139 3.07 -6.11 14.16
CA GLN A 139 4.26 -5.39 13.73
C GLN A 139 4.06 -4.72 12.38
N LEU A 140 4.43 -3.45 12.28
CA LEU A 140 4.40 -2.64 11.05
C LEU A 140 5.78 -2.02 10.82
N TYR A 141 6.36 -2.24 9.64
CA TYR A 141 7.51 -1.52 9.14
C TYR A 141 7.06 -0.54 8.04
N ASN A 142 7.23 0.75 8.26
CA ASN A 142 6.79 1.81 7.36
C ASN A 142 7.87 2.33 6.40
N PHE A 143 8.97 1.60 6.22
CA PHE A 143 10.21 1.91 5.51
C PHE A 143 11.23 2.77 6.29
N ASP A 144 10.83 3.36 7.41
CA ASP A 144 11.72 4.09 8.31
C ASP A 144 11.90 3.31 9.60
N ASP A 145 10.80 3.08 10.34
CA ASP A 145 10.77 2.48 11.66
C ASP A 145 9.88 1.24 11.73
N VAL A 146 10.18 0.37 12.70
CA VAL A 146 9.34 -0.77 13.06
C VAL A 146 8.51 -0.39 14.29
N PHE A 147 7.20 -0.52 14.18
CA PHE A 147 6.24 -0.28 15.24
C PHE A 147 5.60 -1.57 15.71
N THR A 148 5.28 -1.65 16.99
CA THR A 148 4.33 -2.64 17.52
C THR A 148 3.03 -1.93 17.86
N ILE A 149 1.95 -2.35 17.24
CA ILE A 149 0.62 -1.74 17.37
C ILE A 149 -0.23 -2.65 18.23
N THR A 150 -0.73 -2.13 19.36
CA THR A 150 -1.67 -2.88 20.21
C THR A 150 -3.08 -2.85 19.64
N PRO A 151 -3.98 -3.77 20.05
CA PRO A 151 -5.38 -3.73 19.64
C PRO A 151 -6.06 -2.39 19.95
N GLU A 152 -5.76 -1.81 21.10
CA GLU A 152 -6.30 -0.52 21.54
C GLU A 152 -5.81 0.63 20.66
N GLN A 153 -4.51 0.63 20.33
CA GLN A 153 -3.93 1.63 19.43
C GLN A 153 -4.52 1.53 18.02
N GLY A 154 -4.70 0.31 17.50
CA GLY A 154 -5.33 0.10 16.21
C GLY A 154 -6.78 0.58 16.17
N ALA A 155 -7.57 0.23 17.20
CA ALA A 155 -8.95 0.69 17.33
C ALA A 155 -9.05 2.21 17.47
N LYS A 156 -8.19 2.83 18.29
CA LYS A 156 -8.11 4.29 18.44
C LYS A 156 -7.79 4.95 17.08
N TRP A 157 -6.81 4.42 16.35
CA TRP A 157 -6.43 4.96 15.04
C TRP A 157 -7.57 4.88 14.03
N HIS A 158 -8.28 3.75 14.00
CA HIS A 158 -9.45 3.58 13.13
C HIS A 158 -10.55 4.61 13.41
N LEU A 159 -10.92 4.80 14.68
CA LEU A 159 -11.91 5.80 15.09
C LEU A 159 -11.46 7.22 14.76
N LEU A 160 -10.20 7.53 15.00
CA LEU A 160 -9.61 8.84 14.70
C LEU A 160 -9.72 9.15 13.20
N GLN A 161 -9.35 8.21 12.33
CA GLN A 161 -9.48 8.39 10.88
C GLN A 161 -10.95 8.48 10.45
N THR A 162 -11.84 7.71 11.06
CA THR A 162 -13.29 7.81 10.80
C THR A 162 -13.83 9.21 11.10
N MET A 163 -13.37 9.84 12.19
CA MET A 163 -13.78 11.19 12.54
C MET A 163 -13.11 12.27 11.68
N ALA A 164 -11.80 12.15 11.48
CA ALA A 164 -11.00 13.16 10.77
C ALA A 164 -11.20 13.15 9.24
N GLY A 165 -11.62 12.01 8.70
CA GLY A 165 -11.69 11.77 7.27
C GLY A 165 -10.32 11.46 6.64
N ASP A 166 -10.35 11.16 5.36
CA ASP A 166 -9.17 10.97 4.51
C ASP A 166 -9.38 11.60 3.13
N ASN A 167 -8.77 12.75 2.92
CA ASN A 167 -8.82 13.46 1.64
C ASN A 167 -8.19 12.65 0.49
N THR A 168 -7.24 11.76 0.82
CA THR A 168 -6.56 10.92 -0.17
C THR A 168 -7.52 9.90 -0.79
N ASP A 169 -8.52 9.48 -0.02
CA ASP A 169 -9.54 8.52 -0.43
C ASP A 169 -10.87 9.20 -0.82
N GLY A 170 -10.96 10.51 -0.63
CA GLY A 170 -12.18 11.28 -0.89
C GLY A 170 -13.24 11.14 0.21
N TYR A 171 -12.81 10.80 1.43
CA TYR A 171 -13.69 10.70 2.60
C TYR A 171 -13.53 11.93 3.49
N SER A 172 -14.59 12.71 3.66
CA SER A 172 -14.54 14.01 4.35
C SER A 172 -14.55 13.94 5.87
N GLY A 173 -14.92 12.79 6.45
CA GLY A 173 -15.08 12.65 7.90
C GLY A 173 -16.22 13.49 8.48
N VAL A 174 -16.10 13.79 9.77
CA VAL A 174 -17.06 14.64 10.48
C VAL A 174 -16.76 16.12 10.21
N PRO A 175 -17.75 16.94 9.84
CA PRO A 175 -17.54 18.36 9.58
C PRO A 175 -16.79 19.06 10.73
N THR A 176 -15.80 19.85 10.38
CA THR A 176 -14.95 20.63 11.30
C THR A 176 -14.02 19.82 12.23
N ILE A 177 -13.99 18.48 12.13
CA ILE A 177 -13.11 17.64 12.94
C ILE A 177 -11.94 17.15 12.07
N GLY A 178 -10.77 17.76 12.26
CA GLY A 178 -9.50 17.23 11.74
C GLY A 178 -8.79 16.37 12.79
N VAL A 179 -7.64 15.78 12.40
CA VAL A 179 -6.87 14.84 13.24
C VAL A 179 -6.63 15.36 14.65
N LYS A 180 -6.11 16.59 14.79
CA LYS A 180 -5.81 17.20 16.12
C LYS A 180 -7.03 17.33 17.01
N ARG A 181 -8.20 17.62 16.44
CA ARG A 181 -9.44 17.75 17.22
C ARG A 181 -10.00 16.38 17.59
N ALA A 182 -9.88 15.41 16.69
CA ALA A 182 -10.24 14.03 16.97
C ALA A 182 -9.38 13.45 18.12
N GLU A 183 -8.05 13.68 18.09
CA GLU A 183 -7.15 13.28 19.18
C GLU A 183 -7.59 13.82 20.53
N LYS A 184 -7.88 15.13 20.62
CA LYS A 184 -8.36 15.75 21.88
C LYS A 184 -9.65 15.12 22.39
N ILE A 185 -10.62 14.80 21.52
CA ILE A 185 -11.88 14.15 21.92
C ILE A 185 -11.61 12.79 22.57
N PHE A 186 -10.54 12.07 22.16
CA PHE A 186 -10.16 10.80 22.78
C PHE A 186 -9.36 10.96 24.08
N GLU A 187 -8.72 12.09 24.30
CA GLU A 187 -7.94 12.37 25.51
C GLU A 187 -8.83 12.89 26.67
N GLU A 188 -9.96 13.51 26.34
CA GLU A 188 -10.90 14.07 27.31
C GLU A 188 -11.89 13.05 27.91
N LYS A 189 -11.78 11.77 27.52
CA LYS A 189 -12.58 10.63 28.06
C LYS A 189 -11.73 9.66 28.84
#